data_37d02d5775bd319884412c233b90e09c
#
_entry.id   37d02d5775bd319884412c233b90e09c
#
_cell.length_a   1.000
_cell.length_b   1.000
_cell.length_c   1.000
_cell.angle_alpha   90.00
_cell.angle_beta   90.00
_cell.angle_gamma   90.00
#
_symmetry.space_group_name_H-M   'P 1'
#
loop_
_entity.id
_entity.type
_entity.pdbx_description
1 polymer ?
#
loop_
_entity_poly.entity_id
_entity_poly.type
_entity_poly.pdbx_seq_one_letter_code
_entity_poly.pdbx_strand_id
1 'polypeptide(L)'
;EVTKNIPVFSGLGGGTSNSFTVMRYVLKNKPNKTTLNIIEKKIGSDFKLFFHNQGFLKSLGSIINQKIKQKFFFVLIKPPIRCSTKDIYSKVKRYSKKTVFNKNKIIKKKDFVNLLSTSRNDLQSVVEKKYPHLKKILDNISYQKGCYFSRMTGSGSVCYGLFIDRNSAKRAFNKL
;
A
#
# COMPACT_ATOMS: atom_id res chain seq x y z
N GLU A 1 -11.03 21.07 -11.61
CA GLU A 1 -11.74 19.79 -11.70
C GLU A 1 -10.76 18.64 -11.43
N VAL A 2 -11.23 17.55 -10.76
CA VAL A 2 -10.43 16.36 -10.48
C VAL A 2 -11.11 15.15 -11.08
N THR A 3 -10.49 14.56 -12.10
CA THR A 3 -10.94 13.29 -12.67
C THR A 3 -10.34 12.13 -11.90
N LYS A 4 -11.17 11.29 -11.28
CA LYS A 4 -10.74 10.16 -10.44
C LYS A 4 -10.65 8.87 -11.26
N ASN A 5 -9.45 8.53 -11.71
CA ASN A 5 -9.18 7.26 -12.38
C ASN A 5 -8.84 6.12 -11.39
N ILE A 6 -8.36 6.45 -10.19
CA ILE A 6 -8.15 5.46 -9.13
C ILE A 6 -9.48 5.28 -8.38
N PRO A 7 -10.01 4.04 -8.31
CA PRO A 7 -11.29 3.78 -7.67
C PRO A 7 -11.31 4.21 -6.20
N VAL A 8 -12.41 4.79 -5.75
CA VAL A 8 -12.63 5.08 -4.32
C VAL A 8 -12.80 3.78 -3.52
N PHE A 9 -12.52 3.82 -2.22
CA PHE A 9 -12.54 2.64 -1.33
C PHE A 9 -11.66 1.48 -1.82
N SER A 10 -10.53 1.81 -2.44
CA SER A 10 -9.60 0.82 -3.01
C SER A 10 -8.38 0.53 -2.12
N GLY A 11 -8.08 1.40 -1.16
CA GLY A 11 -6.85 1.30 -0.35
C GLY A 11 -5.58 1.68 -1.11
N LEU A 12 -5.70 2.35 -2.27
CA LEU A 12 -4.57 2.75 -3.12
C LEU A 12 -4.08 4.19 -2.89
N GLY A 13 -4.61 4.87 -1.89
CA GLY A 13 -4.18 6.23 -1.56
C GLY A 13 -4.54 7.30 -2.60
N GLY A 14 -5.52 7.05 -3.48
CA GLY A 14 -5.88 7.96 -4.56
C GLY A 14 -6.27 9.37 -4.10
N GLY A 15 -7.05 9.47 -3.00
CA GLY A 15 -7.38 10.78 -2.41
C GLY A 15 -6.17 11.53 -1.89
N THR A 16 -5.26 10.84 -1.21
CA THR A 16 -4.01 11.41 -0.69
C THR A 16 -3.08 11.84 -1.83
N SER A 17 -3.00 11.04 -2.91
CA SER A 17 -2.25 11.38 -4.12
C SER A 17 -2.77 12.65 -4.78
N ASN A 18 -4.09 12.80 -4.93
CA ASN A 18 -4.71 14.01 -5.49
C ASN A 18 -4.39 15.23 -4.63
N SER A 19 -4.54 15.11 -3.31
CA SER A 19 -4.21 16.19 -2.37
C SER A 19 -2.74 16.59 -2.45
N PHE A 20 -1.84 15.62 -2.59
CA PHE A 20 -0.41 15.87 -2.78
C PHE A 20 -0.14 16.64 -4.09
N THR A 21 -0.77 16.25 -5.19
CA THR A 21 -0.62 16.91 -6.48
C THR A 21 -1.13 18.34 -6.45
N VAL A 22 -2.31 18.57 -5.85
CA VAL A 22 -2.88 19.91 -5.67
C VAL A 22 -1.95 20.78 -4.82
N MET A 23 -1.48 20.24 -3.68
CA MET A 23 -0.54 20.98 -2.83
C MET A 23 0.73 21.38 -3.59
N ARG A 24 1.32 20.48 -4.36
CA ARG A 24 2.52 20.79 -5.18
C ARG A 24 2.26 21.87 -6.21
N TYR A 25 1.09 21.84 -6.82
CA TYR A 25 0.70 22.85 -7.81
C TYR A 25 0.54 24.23 -7.17
N VAL A 26 -0.17 24.30 -6.04
CA VAL A 26 -0.49 25.55 -5.35
C VAL A 26 0.75 26.18 -4.70
N LEU A 27 1.53 25.36 -3.97
CA LEU A 27 2.66 25.88 -3.18
C LEU A 27 3.96 26.02 -3.99
N LYS A 28 4.03 25.47 -5.21
CA LYS A 28 5.21 25.46 -6.10
C LYS A 28 6.49 24.89 -5.45
N ASN A 29 6.76 25.26 -4.21
CA ASN A 29 7.90 24.82 -3.39
C ASN A 29 7.47 23.79 -2.35
N LYS A 30 8.44 23.00 -1.85
CA LYS A 30 8.20 22.08 -0.76
C LYS A 30 7.82 22.85 0.51
N PRO A 31 6.64 22.61 1.11
CA PRO A 31 6.22 23.30 2.31
C PRO A 31 7.17 23.03 3.49
N ASN A 32 7.24 23.96 4.41
CA ASN A 32 8.01 23.79 5.65
C ASN A 32 7.41 22.68 6.53
N LYS A 33 8.16 22.27 7.56
CA LYS A 33 7.78 21.17 8.45
C LYS A 33 6.45 21.40 9.16
N THR A 34 6.18 22.65 9.58
CA THR A 34 4.94 23.02 10.28
C THR A 34 3.73 22.86 9.36
N THR A 35 3.79 23.43 8.17
CA THR A 35 2.74 23.29 7.15
C THR A 35 2.50 21.84 6.77
N LEU A 36 3.56 21.04 6.58
CA LEU A 36 3.44 19.61 6.30
C LEU A 36 2.73 18.84 7.41
N ASN A 37 3.00 19.18 8.67
CA ASN A 37 2.34 18.54 9.80
C ASN A 37 0.85 18.88 9.87
N ILE A 38 0.47 20.12 9.54
CA ILE A 38 -0.94 20.53 9.48
C ILE A 38 -1.66 19.78 8.37
N ILE A 39 -1.05 19.70 7.19
CA ILE A 39 -1.61 18.99 6.03
C ILE A 39 -1.77 17.49 6.35
N GLU A 40 -0.75 16.86 6.92
CA GLU A 40 -0.78 15.45 7.31
C GLU A 40 -1.91 15.13 8.29
N LYS A 41 -2.12 15.98 9.31
CA LYS A 41 -3.22 15.82 10.26
C LYS A 41 -4.60 15.87 9.60
N LYS A 42 -4.77 16.68 8.56
CA LYS A 42 -6.05 16.85 7.85
C LYS A 42 -6.29 15.78 6.76
N ILE A 43 -5.25 15.37 6.06
CA ILE A 43 -5.35 14.47 4.89
C ILE A 43 -5.09 13.02 5.29
N GLY A 44 -4.13 12.76 6.18
CA GLY A 44 -3.77 11.42 6.63
C GLY A 44 -2.27 11.17 6.63
N SER A 45 -1.88 10.16 7.42
CA SER A 45 -0.47 9.79 7.68
C SER A 45 0.33 9.43 6.43
N ASP A 46 -0.33 8.93 5.39
CA ASP A 46 0.33 8.48 4.17
C ASP A 46 0.78 9.64 3.26
N PHE A 47 0.35 10.88 3.57
CA PHE A 47 0.61 12.04 2.72
C PHE A 47 2.10 12.25 2.44
N LYS A 48 2.93 12.10 3.48
CA LYS A 48 4.38 12.30 3.35
C LYS A 48 5.09 11.24 2.49
N LEU A 49 4.49 10.05 2.30
CA LEU A 49 5.06 9.02 1.43
C LEU A 49 5.15 9.48 -0.02
N PHE A 50 4.26 10.35 -0.46
CA PHE A 50 4.25 10.85 -1.85
C PHE A 50 5.42 11.76 -2.22
N PHE A 51 6.20 12.20 -1.23
CA PHE A 51 7.49 12.88 -1.49
C PHE A 51 8.62 11.91 -1.85
N HIS A 52 8.41 10.61 -1.74
CA HIS A 52 9.40 9.58 -1.94
C HIS A 52 8.91 8.54 -2.96
N ASN A 53 9.82 8.06 -3.81
CA ASN A 53 9.47 7.00 -4.77
C ASN A 53 9.27 5.64 -4.07
N GLN A 54 10.06 5.37 -3.03
CA GLN A 54 9.97 4.18 -2.18
C GLN A 54 10.39 4.55 -0.76
N GLY A 55 9.68 4.03 0.23
CA GLY A 55 10.00 4.30 1.62
C GLY A 55 9.13 3.51 2.58
N PHE A 56 9.52 3.56 3.85
CA PHE A 56 8.78 2.95 4.96
C PHE A 56 8.29 4.04 5.89
N LEU A 57 7.00 4.04 6.16
CA LEU A 57 6.41 4.86 7.20
C LEU A 57 6.61 4.15 8.55
N LYS A 58 7.59 4.61 9.33
CA LYS A 58 7.92 4.03 10.64
C LYS A 58 6.91 4.42 11.71
N SER A 59 6.45 5.66 11.69
CA SER A 59 5.46 6.25 12.58
C SER A 59 4.89 7.51 11.94
N LEU A 60 3.88 8.12 12.53
CA LEU A 60 3.35 9.40 12.05
C LEU A 60 4.48 10.39 11.79
N GLY A 61 4.65 10.77 10.55
CA GLY A 61 5.65 11.75 10.10
C GLY A 61 7.09 11.28 9.98
N SER A 62 7.42 10.03 10.32
CA SER A 62 8.77 9.48 10.18
C SER A 62 8.87 8.51 9.02
N ILE A 63 9.53 8.92 7.94
CA ILE A 63 9.73 8.09 6.75
C ILE A 63 11.19 7.69 6.65
N ILE A 64 11.43 6.40 6.49
CA ILE A 64 12.74 5.85 6.11
C ILE A 64 12.74 5.75 4.59
N ASN A 65 13.46 6.66 3.94
CA ASN A 65 13.61 6.65 2.50
C ASN A 65 14.50 5.51 2.05
N GLN A 66 14.07 4.76 1.04
CA GLN A 66 14.87 3.72 0.41
C GLN A 66 15.71 4.34 -0.72
N LYS A 67 17.03 4.36 -0.55
CA LYS A 67 17.96 4.91 -1.55
C LYS A 67 18.02 4.04 -2.81
N ILE A 68 17.87 2.73 -2.67
CA ILE A 68 17.97 1.78 -3.78
C ILE A 68 16.58 1.61 -4.38
N LYS A 69 16.42 2.07 -5.62
CA LYS A 69 15.18 1.91 -6.38
C LYS A 69 15.08 0.47 -6.89
N GLN A 70 14.13 -0.28 -6.37
CA GLN A 70 13.81 -1.63 -6.84
C GLN A 70 12.62 -1.59 -7.80
N LYS A 71 12.73 -2.31 -8.92
CA LYS A 71 11.59 -2.53 -9.83
C LYS A 71 10.82 -3.77 -9.37
N PHE A 72 9.51 -3.59 -9.17
CA PHE A 72 8.58 -4.63 -8.80
C PHE A 72 7.45 -4.70 -9.83
N PHE A 73 6.88 -5.88 -9.96
CA PHE A 73 5.76 -6.14 -10.86
C PHE A 73 4.57 -6.60 -10.02
N PHE A 74 3.44 -5.94 -10.23
CA PHE A 74 2.23 -6.18 -9.46
C PHE A 74 1.08 -6.55 -10.39
N VAL A 75 0.21 -7.44 -9.89
CA VAL A 75 -1.16 -7.58 -10.39
C VAL A 75 -2.08 -7.04 -9.32
N LEU A 76 -3.02 -6.19 -9.70
CA LEU A 76 -4.00 -5.58 -8.82
C LEU A 76 -5.39 -6.08 -9.21
N ILE A 77 -6.16 -6.54 -8.23
CA ILE A 77 -7.56 -6.91 -8.40
C ILE A 77 -8.41 -6.06 -7.48
N LYS A 78 -9.35 -5.31 -8.05
CA LYS A 78 -10.34 -4.53 -7.30
C LYS A 78 -11.66 -5.30 -7.26
N PRO A 79 -11.96 -6.00 -6.15
CA PRO A 79 -13.27 -6.64 -6.00
C PRO A 79 -14.37 -5.58 -5.89
N PRO A 80 -15.64 -5.93 -6.20
CA PRO A 80 -16.79 -5.02 -6.06
C PRO A 80 -17.21 -4.83 -4.60
N ILE A 81 -16.22 -4.63 -3.73
CA ILE A 81 -16.38 -4.43 -2.29
C ILE A 81 -15.99 -3.00 -1.94
N ARG A 82 -16.78 -2.35 -1.10
CA ARG A 82 -16.50 -1.02 -0.55
C ARG A 82 -16.08 -1.14 0.91
N CYS A 83 -14.82 -0.81 1.19
CA CYS A 83 -14.26 -0.82 2.54
C CYS A 83 -14.16 0.62 3.06
N SER A 84 -15.00 0.98 4.01
CA SER A 84 -14.84 2.25 4.73
C SER A 84 -13.61 2.14 5.62
N THR A 85 -12.62 3.01 5.43
CA THR A 85 -11.40 3.03 6.25
C THR A 85 -11.73 3.15 7.73
N LYS A 86 -12.65 4.05 8.10
CA LYS A 86 -13.11 4.25 9.49
C LYS A 86 -13.71 2.96 10.08
N ASP A 87 -14.61 2.30 9.34
CA ASP A 87 -15.25 1.05 9.79
C ASP A 87 -14.25 -0.09 9.97
N ILE A 88 -13.28 -0.23 9.06
CA ILE A 88 -12.27 -1.29 9.15
C ILE A 88 -11.34 -1.05 10.34
N TYR A 89 -10.82 0.17 10.50
CA TYR A 89 -9.93 0.49 11.64
C TYR A 89 -10.63 0.30 12.99
N SER A 90 -11.90 0.64 13.13
CA SER A 90 -12.64 0.49 14.39
C SER A 90 -12.83 -0.97 14.82
N LYS A 91 -12.69 -1.91 13.90
CA LYS A 91 -12.86 -3.36 14.15
C LYS A 91 -11.54 -4.10 14.40
N VAL A 92 -10.40 -3.43 14.33
CA VAL A 92 -9.11 -4.03 14.65
C VAL A 92 -8.98 -4.20 16.15
N LYS A 93 -9.03 -5.45 16.63
CA LYS A 93 -8.91 -5.76 18.04
C LYS A 93 -7.45 -5.82 18.52
N ARG A 94 -6.52 -6.17 17.64
CA ARG A 94 -5.11 -6.37 17.98
C ARG A 94 -4.23 -6.06 16.78
N TYR A 95 -3.20 -5.26 17.01
CA TYR A 95 -2.16 -4.98 16.03
C TYR A 95 -0.97 -5.91 16.19
N SER A 96 -0.30 -6.20 15.09
CA SER A 96 0.96 -6.94 15.09
C SER A 96 2.02 -6.22 15.92
N LYS A 97 2.94 -7.00 16.50
CA LYS A 97 4.11 -6.41 17.17
C LYS A 97 4.90 -5.57 16.17
N LYS A 98 5.46 -4.44 16.66
CA LYS A 98 6.31 -3.59 15.82
C LYS A 98 7.48 -4.40 15.26
N THR A 99 7.61 -4.42 13.95
CA THR A 99 8.78 -5.00 13.30
C THR A 99 9.96 -4.05 13.47
N VAL A 100 11.07 -4.56 14.01
CA VAL A 100 12.32 -3.79 14.07
C VAL A 100 12.90 -3.73 12.67
N PHE A 101 12.75 -2.59 12.03
CA PHE A 101 13.25 -2.35 10.69
C PHE A 101 14.71 -1.89 10.76
N ASN A 102 15.63 -2.73 10.34
CA ASN A 102 17.04 -2.36 10.15
C ASN A 102 17.32 -2.07 8.66
N LYS A 103 17.33 -0.79 8.28
CA LYS A 103 17.57 -0.35 6.90
C LYS A 103 18.90 -0.83 6.33
N ASN A 104 19.91 -1.06 7.17
CA ASN A 104 21.24 -1.50 6.75
C ASN A 104 21.28 -2.97 6.31
N LYS A 105 20.27 -3.77 6.68
CA LYS A 105 20.12 -5.16 6.24
C LYS A 105 19.39 -5.32 4.90
N ILE A 106 18.81 -4.23 4.35
CA ILE A 106 18.06 -4.29 3.08
C ILE A 106 18.90 -3.66 1.98
N ILE A 107 19.83 -4.45 1.47
CA ILE A 107 20.73 -4.03 0.40
C ILE A 107 20.25 -4.60 -0.94
N LYS A 108 19.76 -5.83 -0.95
CA LYS A 108 19.35 -6.55 -2.17
C LYS A 108 17.83 -6.62 -2.31
N LYS A 109 17.35 -6.78 -3.56
CA LYS A 109 15.93 -7.00 -3.87
C LYS A 109 15.34 -8.17 -3.07
N LYS A 110 16.09 -9.27 -2.91
CA LYS A 110 15.69 -10.46 -2.15
C LYS A 110 15.34 -10.13 -0.69
N ASP A 111 16.19 -9.32 -0.03
CA ASP A 111 15.98 -8.94 1.37
C ASP A 111 14.70 -8.11 1.52
N PHE A 112 14.45 -7.22 0.55
CA PHE A 112 13.24 -6.42 0.51
C PHE A 112 11.99 -7.28 0.29
N VAL A 113 12.04 -8.23 -0.64
CA VAL A 113 10.93 -9.18 -0.88
C VAL A 113 10.67 -10.01 0.36
N ASN A 114 11.71 -10.53 1.02
CA ASN A 114 11.56 -11.29 2.27
C ASN A 114 10.89 -10.45 3.37
N LEU A 115 11.31 -9.19 3.54
CA LEU A 115 10.68 -8.29 4.49
C LEU A 115 9.20 -8.08 4.15
N LEU A 116 8.89 -7.82 2.89
CA LEU A 116 7.50 -7.62 2.47
C LEU A 116 6.66 -8.89 2.65
N SER A 117 7.17 -10.07 2.29
CA SER A 117 6.43 -11.34 2.40
C SER A 117 6.14 -11.73 3.85
N THR A 118 7.04 -11.42 4.78
CA THR A 118 6.87 -11.67 6.22
C THR A 118 6.06 -10.58 6.94
N SER A 119 5.89 -9.42 6.33
CA SER A 119 5.05 -8.34 6.88
C SER A 119 3.57 -8.70 6.80
N ARG A 120 2.72 -8.01 7.55
CA ARG A 120 1.27 -8.20 7.58
C ARG A 120 0.53 -6.89 7.29
N ASN A 121 -0.70 -7.04 6.84
CA ASN A 121 -1.69 -5.98 6.88
C ASN A 121 -2.75 -6.36 7.95
N ASP A 122 -2.69 -5.75 9.12
CA ASP A 122 -3.58 -6.06 10.23
C ASP A 122 -5.06 -5.78 9.93
N LEU A 123 -5.34 -4.92 8.94
CA LEU A 123 -6.69 -4.63 8.48
C LEU A 123 -7.27 -5.76 7.61
N GLN A 124 -6.41 -6.57 6.98
CA GLN A 124 -6.83 -7.61 6.05
C GLN A 124 -7.72 -8.66 6.72
N SER A 125 -7.37 -9.13 7.90
CA SER A 125 -8.16 -10.13 8.63
C SER A 125 -9.57 -9.64 8.98
N VAL A 126 -9.73 -8.34 9.23
CA VAL A 126 -11.04 -7.72 9.47
C VAL A 126 -11.88 -7.75 8.21
N VAL A 127 -11.28 -7.42 7.06
CA VAL A 127 -11.98 -7.41 5.77
C VAL A 127 -12.30 -8.82 5.30
N GLU A 128 -11.38 -9.78 5.45
CA GLU A 128 -11.63 -11.20 5.13
C GLU A 128 -12.79 -11.79 5.94
N LYS A 129 -12.89 -11.42 7.22
CA LYS A 129 -13.99 -11.85 8.09
C LYS A 129 -15.34 -11.29 7.63
N LYS A 130 -15.36 -10.03 7.20
CA LYS A 130 -16.56 -9.37 6.70
C LYS A 130 -16.93 -9.80 5.27
N TYR A 131 -15.93 -10.09 4.45
CA TYR A 131 -16.05 -10.42 3.04
C TYR A 131 -15.18 -11.65 2.69
N PRO A 132 -15.66 -12.88 2.93
CA PRO A 132 -14.86 -14.10 2.74
C PRO A 132 -14.32 -14.29 1.31
N HIS A 133 -14.97 -13.70 0.32
CA HIS A 133 -14.50 -13.72 -1.07
C HIS A 133 -13.13 -13.06 -1.26
N LEU A 134 -12.75 -12.10 -0.39
CA LEU A 134 -11.43 -11.48 -0.46
C LEU A 134 -10.32 -12.50 -0.30
N LYS A 135 -10.48 -13.46 0.63
CA LYS A 135 -9.53 -14.54 0.85
C LYS A 135 -9.36 -15.38 -0.42
N LYS A 136 -10.48 -15.77 -1.08
CA LYS A 136 -10.41 -16.53 -2.34
C LYS A 136 -9.63 -15.79 -3.43
N ILE A 137 -9.81 -14.46 -3.54
CA ILE A 137 -9.07 -13.65 -4.51
C ILE A 137 -7.56 -13.67 -4.17
N LEU A 138 -7.20 -13.49 -2.90
CA LEU A 138 -5.80 -13.51 -2.45
C LEU A 138 -5.17 -14.89 -2.71
N ASP A 139 -5.88 -15.98 -2.41
CA ASP A 139 -5.41 -17.33 -2.67
C ASP A 139 -5.21 -17.54 -4.19
N ASN A 140 -6.16 -17.15 -5.02
CA ASN A 140 -6.03 -17.25 -6.48
C ASN A 140 -4.83 -16.47 -7.02
N ILE A 141 -4.54 -15.29 -6.48
CA ILE A 141 -3.34 -14.53 -6.85
C ILE A 141 -2.08 -15.28 -6.40
N SER A 142 -2.07 -15.80 -5.17
CA SER A 142 -0.88 -16.45 -4.59
C SER A 142 -0.48 -17.74 -5.33
N TYR A 143 -1.45 -18.46 -5.87
CA TYR A 143 -1.22 -19.68 -6.65
C TYR A 143 -0.67 -19.43 -8.07
N GLN A 144 -0.63 -18.18 -8.53
CA GLN A 144 -0.07 -17.89 -9.85
C GLN A 144 1.46 -18.07 -9.86
N LYS A 145 1.96 -18.75 -10.89
CA LYS A 145 3.40 -19.02 -11.05
C LYS A 145 4.21 -17.73 -11.07
N GLY A 146 5.19 -17.66 -10.18
CA GLY A 146 6.06 -16.48 -10.01
C GLY A 146 5.51 -15.42 -9.07
N CYS A 147 4.42 -15.68 -8.35
CA CYS A 147 3.93 -14.84 -7.27
C CYS A 147 4.79 -15.07 -6.02
N TYR A 148 5.34 -14.00 -5.45
CA TYR A 148 6.04 -14.06 -4.15
C TYR A 148 5.06 -14.13 -2.98
N PHE A 149 4.02 -13.30 -3.03
CA PHE A 149 2.93 -13.26 -2.06
C PHE A 149 1.77 -12.42 -2.60
N SER A 150 0.60 -12.60 -2.01
CA SER A 150 -0.58 -11.77 -2.21
C SER A 150 -0.97 -11.07 -0.92
N ARG A 151 -1.58 -9.88 -1.04
CA ARG A 151 -2.06 -9.10 0.11
C ARG A 151 -3.10 -8.06 -0.29
N MET A 152 -3.95 -7.68 0.66
CA MET A 152 -4.81 -6.51 0.53
C MET A 152 -4.01 -5.22 0.80
N THR A 153 -4.23 -4.16 0.02
CA THR A 153 -3.59 -2.87 0.23
C THR A 153 -4.41 -1.96 1.15
N GLY A 154 -3.75 -1.31 2.10
CA GLY A 154 -4.37 -0.36 3.03
C GLY A 154 -5.58 -0.96 3.74
N SER A 155 -6.67 -0.20 3.81
CA SER A 155 -7.97 -0.65 4.35
C SER A 155 -8.82 -1.43 3.36
N GLY A 156 -8.28 -1.73 2.19
CA GLY A 156 -8.96 -2.48 1.13
C GLY A 156 -9.80 -1.57 0.21
N SER A 157 -10.42 -2.17 -0.78
CA SER A 157 -10.57 -3.61 -1.04
C SER A 157 -9.59 -4.19 -2.05
N VAL A 158 -8.71 -3.38 -2.65
CA VAL A 158 -7.78 -3.92 -3.66
C VAL A 158 -6.86 -4.99 -3.05
N CYS A 159 -6.82 -6.13 -3.74
CA CYS A 159 -5.86 -7.20 -3.53
C CYS A 159 -4.72 -7.05 -4.53
N TYR A 160 -3.50 -7.37 -4.13
CA TYR A 160 -2.36 -7.37 -5.03
C TYR A 160 -1.49 -8.60 -4.85
N GLY A 161 -0.85 -9.00 -5.93
CA GLY A 161 0.25 -9.95 -5.91
C GLY A 161 1.54 -9.30 -6.34
N LEU A 162 2.63 -9.61 -5.67
CA LEU A 162 3.98 -9.23 -6.07
C LEU A 162 4.62 -10.38 -6.86
N PHE A 163 5.12 -10.08 -8.06
CA PHE A 163 5.66 -11.09 -8.98
C PHE A 163 7.16 -10.92 -9.21
N ILE A 164 7.81 -12.05 -9.52
CA ILE A 164 9.25 -12.14 -9.78
C ILE A 164 9.67 -11.28 -10.97
N ASP A 165 8.88 -11.29 -12.05
CA ASP A 165 9.13 -10.57 -13.28
C ASP A 165 7.84 -10.12 -13.99
N ARG A 166 8.01 -9.34 -15.06
CA ARG A 166 6.92 -8.79 -15.87
C ARG A 166 6.10 -9.88 -16.54
N ASN A 167 6.76 -10.92 -17.04
CA ASN A 167 6.09 -11.98 -17.79
C ASN A 167 5.19 -12.82 -16.89
N SER A 168 5.65 -13.12 -15.66
CA SER A 168 4.86 -13.80 -14.65
C SER A 168 3.64 -12.97 -14.25
N ALA A 169 3.81 -11.65 -14.02
CA ALA A 169 2.70 -10.76 -13.73
C ALA A 169 1.70 -10.70 -14.90
N LYS A 170 2.17 -10.59 -16.15
CA LYS A 170 1.31 -10.57 -17.33
C LYS A 170 0.52 -11.88 -17.50
N ARG A 171 1.18 -13.04 -17.33
CA ARG A 171 0.48 -14.34 -17.35
C ARG A 171 -0.59 -14.45 -16.28
N ALA A 172 -0.28 -14.01 -15.07
CA ALA A 172 -1.25 -13.99 -13.97
C ALA A 172 -2.42 -13.05 -14.25
N PHE A 173 -2.16 -11.86 -14.77
CA PHE A 173 -3.20 -10.91 -15.16
C PHE A 173 -4.19 -11.47 -16.19
N ASN A 174 -3.69 -12.25 -17.16
CA ASN A 174 -4.54 -12.85 -18.18
C ASN A 174 -5.35 -14.05 -17.69
N LYS A 175 -5.01 -14.62 -16.52
CA LYS A 175 -5.69 -15.80 -15.94
C LYS A 175 -6.70 -15.44 -14.85
N LEU A 176 -6.54 -14.27 -14.21
CA LEU A 176 -7.34 -13.80 -13.09
C LEU A 176 -8.48 -12.88 -13.52
#